data_6a289ca622fe47f746f2307cde82cce8
#
_entry.id   6a289ca622fe47f746f2307cde82cce8
#
_cell.length_a   1.000
_cell.length_b   1.000
_cell.length_c   1.000
_cell.angle_alpha   90.00
_cell.angle_beta   90.00
_cell.angle_gamma   90.00
#
_symmetry.space_group_name_H-M   'P 1'
#
loop_
_entity.id
_entity.type
_entity.pdbx_description
1 polymer ?
#
loop_
_entity_poly.entity_id
_entity_poly.type
_entity_poly.pdbx_seq_one_letter_code
_entity_poly.pdbx_strand_id
1 'polypeptide(L)'
;MIKYFKKSLSKKISLTSLQWVLVILSVFNLLIYFGVTQIFLERDRYNTEQATEVAREFLSKETSLTEEKLLDLLEQYNATGSLVEEGNKTYIFDKQGGIDDLIFDNQDVSIFNKNKQLVLTTNKVLSTIKIGKVGETIKHRSSAFNGFYQSEKVYFKDSREVIGYVTVYQDLTTYYMARHVLVVILLVSELIEACLIFKMLLVVSHRSLKPLREFQAFIDELSENPSDLALRSDIKSGDDIERLSTTFDNMLEQIEGYARRQTRFVSDVSHELRTPIAVIKGHLGLLQRWGKDDPEILCESLDAAYHEADRISILVNDMLDMVRVQGSFDLHKGEITDLKQSIDLVLGNFRILYPDFRFSLTSTIDDCIYAKIYKHHFEQAILILIDNGVKYSSGSRNIHVTLDVLGENAIVKVRDEGEGISQDDLNHIFERFYRTDKSRNRVSTQGGLGIGLAILKQIVDAYNLKVSVSSVVDEGTEFTLVIPRVMAK
;
A
#
# COMPACT_ATOMS: atom_id res chain seq x y z
N MET A 1 29.40 -6.75 18.26
CA MET A 1 29.05 -5.54 17.46
C MET A 1 29.03 -5.80 15.93
N ILE A 2 28.92 -7.03 15.42
CA ILE A 2 28.98 -7.37 13.98
C ILE A 2 27.69 -8.01 13.45
N LYS A 3 26.59 -8.05 14.22
CA LYS A 3 25.36 -8.79 13.85
C LYS A 3 24.15 -7.94 13.45
N TYR A 4 24.30 -6.62 13.25
CA TYR A 4 23.17 -5.71 12.89
C TYR A 4 23.38 -4.94 11.57
N PHE A 5 24.13 -5.48 10.60
CA PHE A 5 24.00 -5.08 9.21
C PHE A 5 22.83 -5.82 8.53
N LYS A 6 21.66 -5.86 9.12
CA LYS A 6 20.45 -6.13 8.35
C LYS A 6 20.36 -5.02 7.32
N LYS A 7 20.65 -5.34 6.05
CA LYS A 7 20.56 -4.44 4.91
C LYS A 7 19.20 -3.76 4.98
N SER A 8 19.19 -2.45 5.26
CA SER A 8 17.93 -1.70 5.32
C SER A 8 17.20 -1.97 4.01
N LEU A 9 15.90 -2.15 4.07
CA LEU A 9 15.04 -2.39 2.89
C LEU A 9 15.33 -1.38 1.78
N SER A 10 15.58 -0.13 2.17
CA SER A 10 16.06 0.97 1.34
C SER A 10 17.29 0.63 0.51
N LYS A 11 18.36 0.16 1.15
CA LYS A 11 19.60 -0.20 0.44
C LYS A 11 19.40 -1.36 -0.52
N LYS A 12 18.55 -2.31 -0.16
CA LYS A 12 18.24 -3.48 -0.99
C LYS A 12 17.48 -3.07 -2.26
N ILE A 13 16.44 -2.26 -2.12
CA ILE A 13 15.64 -1.73 -3.24
C ILE A 13 16.52 -0.86 -4.12
N SER A 14 17.28 0.08 -3.54
CA SER A 14 18.18 0.96 -4.28
C SER A 14 19.24 0.19 -5.09
N LEU A 15 19.85 -0.83 -4.49
CA LEU A 15 20.88 -1.62 -5.17
C LEU A 15 20.29 -2.45 -6.32
N THR A 16 19.13 -3.05 -6.11
CA THR A 16 18.47 -3.86 -7.15
C THR A 16 17.99 -2.98 -8.32
N SER A 17 17.40 -1.82 -8.02
CA SER A 17 16.97 -0.87 -9.05
C SER A 17 18.15 -0.32 -9.84
N LEU A 18 19.28 0.01 -9.18
CA LEU A 18 20.50 0.44 -9.82
C LEU A 18 21.03 -0.62 -10.81
N GLN A 19 21.05 -1.89 -10.40
CA GLN A 19 21.50 -2.99 -11.25
C GLN A 19 20.67 -3.10 -12.55
N TRP A 20 19.33 -3.05 -12.42
CA TRP A 20 18.46 -3.13 -13.61
C TRP A 20 18.62 -1.95 -14.55
N VAL A 21 18.73 -0.73 -14.01
CA VAL A 21 18.91 0.47 -14.83
C VAL A 21 20.26 0.42 -15.55
N LEU A 22 21.35 0.02 -14.88
CA LEU A 22 22.66 -0.14 -15.52
C LEU A 22 22.63 -1.19 -16.64
N VAL A 23 21.97 -2.33 -16.44
CA VAL A 23 21.81 -3.34 -17.49
C VAL A 23 21.09 -2.78 -18.71
N ILE A 24 19.99 -2.04 -18.51
CA ILE A 24 19.24 -1.43 -19.61
C ILE A 24 20.09 -0.42 -20.37
N LEU A 25 20.82 0.43 -19.67
CA LEU A 25 21.71 1.43 -20.26
C LEU A 25 22.87 0.77 -21.04
N SER A 26 23.50 -0.28 -20.48
CA SER A 26 24.55 -1.02 -21.16
C SER A 26 24.04 -1.68 -22.45
N VAL A 27 22.82 -2.24 -22.43
CA VAL A 27 22.20 -2.79 -23.65
C VAL A 27 21.94 -1.69 -24.68
N PHE A 28 21.45 -0.54 -24.25
CA PHE A 28 21.18 0.60 -25.12
C PHE A 28 22.48 1.12 -25.74
N ASN A 29 23.54 1.30 -24.95
CA ASN A 29 24.88 1.72 -25.45
C ASN A 29 25.44 0.70 -26.43
N LEU A 30 25.23 -0.59 -26.20
CA LEU A 30 25.64 -1.65 -27.12
C LEU A 30 24.90 -1.54 -28.48
N LEU A 31 23.61 -1.25 -28.45
CA LEU A 31 22.81 -1.05 -29.67
C LEU A 31 23.29 0.18 -30.45
N ILE A 32 23.59 1.29 -29.77
CA ILE A 32 24.18 2.50 -30.40
C ILE A 32 25.50 2.15 -31.02
N TYR A 33 26.38 1.47 -30.28
CA TYR A 33 27.68 1.07 -30.80
C TYR A 33 27.55 0.24 -32.08
N PHE A 34 26.74 -0.79 -32.09
CA PHE A 34 26.52 -1.62 -33.27
C PHE A 34 25.90 -0.83 -34.44
N GLY A 35 24.84 -0.04 -34.14
CA GLY A 35 24.15 0.75 -35.17
C GLY A 35 25.10 1.75 -35.83
N VAL A 36 25.81 2.54 -35.04
CA VAL A 36 26.76 3.57 -35.58
C VAL A 36 27.90 2.91 -36.34
N THR A 37 28.49 1.85 -35.80
CA THR A 37 29.62 1.17 -36.48
C THR A 37 29.18 0.53 -37.80
N GLN A 38 27.99 -0.02 -37.88
CA GLN A 38 27.44 -0.56 -39.15
C GLN A 38 27.21 0.56 -40.20
N ILE A 39 26.61 1.67 -39.77
CA ILE A 39 26.38 2.81 -40.66
C ILE A 39 27.70 3.32 -41.25
N PHE A 40 28.75 3.45 -40.44
CA PHE A 40 30.05 3.88 -40.93
C PHE A 40 30.67 2.88 -41.92
N LEU A 41 30.61 1.59 -41.63
CA LEU A 41 31.12 0.56 -42.51
C LEU A 41 30.37 0.50 -43.86
N GLU A 42 29.07 0.57 -43.85
CA GLU A 42 28.27 0.59 -45.07
C GLU A 42 28.52 1.86 -45.89
N ARG A 43 28.70 3.00 -45.25
CA ARG A 43 29.08 4.25 -45.92
C ARG A 43 30.44 4.13 -46.59
N ASP A 44 31.46 3.61 -45.91
CA ASP A 44 32.81 3.50 -46.47
C ASP A 44 32.83 2.45 -47.61
N ARG A 45 32.03 1.40 -47.51
CA ARG A 45 31.81 0.44 -48.61
C ARG A 45 31.15 1.11 -49.81
N TYR A 46 30.08 1.85 -49.64
CA TYR A 46 29.38 2.56 -50.67
C TYR A 46 30.28 3.60 -51.35
N ASN A 47 31.10 4.34 -50.58
CA ASN A 47 32.07 5.29 -51.11
C ASN A 47 33.11 4.59 -51.99
N THR A 48 33.56 3.39 -51.61
CA THR A 48 34.51 2.59 -52.42
C THR A 48 33.87 2.20 -53.77
N GLU A 49 32.59 1.76 -53.74
CA GLU A 49 31.86 1.41 -54.96
C GLU A 49 31.69 2.61 -55.90
N GLN A 50 31.26 3.76 -55.35
CA GLN A 50 31.11 5.01 -56.12
C GLN A 50 32.42 5.53 -56.71
N ALA A 51 33.49 5.56 -55.93
CA ALA A 51 34.81 6.00 -56.41
C ALA A 51 35.36 5.07 -57.50
N THR A 52 35.09 3.75 -57.38
CA THR A 52 35.49 2.78 -58.41
C THR A 52 34.74 3.03 -59.71
N GLU A 53 33.46 3.32 -59.67
CA GLU A 53 32.63 3.63 -60.82
C GLU A 53 33.09 4.93 -61.52
N VAL A 54 33.33 5.99 -60.72
CA VAL A 54 33.82 7.27 -61.22
C VAL A 54 35.21 7.10 -61.89
N ALA A 55 36.09 6.36 -61.22
CA ALA A 55 37.43 6.09 -61.79
C ALA A 55 37.35 5.28 -63.11
N ARG A 56 36.42 4.27 -63.16
CA ARG A 56 36.15 3.49 -64.38
C ARG A 56 35.66 4.38 -65.53
N GLU A 57 34.67 5.24 -65.28
CA GLU A 57 34.11 6.14 -66.28
C GLU A 57 35.14 7.10 -66.81
N PHE A 58 35.97 7.68 -65.92
CA PHE A 58 37.06 8.56 -66.28
C PHE A 58 38.04 7.87 -67.23
N LEU A 59 38.54 6.68 -66.90
CA LEU A 59 39.50 5.92 -67.67
C LEU A 59 38.92 5.35 -68.98
N SER A 60 37.58 5.20 -69.10
CA SER A 60 36.95 4.70 -70.31
C SER A 60 37.08 5.58 -71.53
N LYS A 61 37.51 6.85 -71.35
CA LYS A 61 37.70 7.81 -72.41
C LYS A 61 39.05 7.56 -73.18
N GLU A 62 39.91 6.79 -72.56
CA GLU A 62 41.23 6.47 -73.17
C GLU A 62 41.19 5.22 -74.03
N THR A 63 42.00 5.16 -75.07
CA THR A 63 42.07 4.04 -76.03
C THR A 63 42.93 2.88 -75.52
N SER A 64 43.82 3.10 -74.56
CA SER A 64 44.60 2.07 -73.86
C SER A 64 45.16 2.64 -72.59
N LEU A 65 45.37 1.81 -71.56
CA LEU A 65 45.94 2.20 -70.25
C LEU A 65 47.45 1.87 -70.30
N THR A 66 48.20 2.67 -71.04
CA THR A 66 49.66 2.61 -71.11
C THR A 66 50.25 3.74 -70.25
N GLU A 67 51.53 3.57 -69.85
CA GLU A 67 52.23 4.52 -69.03
C GLU A 67 52.19 5.93 -69.65
N GLU A 68 52.57 6.05 -70.94
CA GLU A 68 52.64 7.30 -71.68
C GLU A 68 51.31 8.07 -71.71
N LYS A 69 50.22 7.38 -72.01
CA LYS A 69 48.86 7.97 -72.07
C LYS A 69 48.31 8.38 -70.70
N LEU A 70 48.66 7.59 -69.69
CA LEU A 70 48.22 7.96 -68.33
C LEU A 70 48.97 9.14 -67.78
N LEU A 71 50.25 9.29 -68.17
CA LEU A 71 51.06 10.47 -67.87
C LEU A 71 50.52 11.72 -68.55
N ASP A 72 50.23 11.67 -69.84
CA ASP A 72 49.62 12.76 -70.59
C ASP A 72 48.27 13.18 -69.98
N LEU A 73 47.48 12.20 -69.59
CA LEU A 73 46.22 12.47 -68.93
C LEU A 73 46.38 13.16 -67.56
N LEU A 74 47.34 12.72 -66.76
CA LEU A 74 47.65 13.31 -65.47
C LEU A 74 48.29 14.72 -65.61
N GLU A 75 49.16 14.98 -66.60
CA GLU A 75 49.64 16.29 -66.86
C GLU A 75 48.53 17.27 -67.26
N GLN A 76 47.57 16.81 -68.03
CA GLN A 76 46.35 17.59 -68.36
C GLN A 76 45.56 18.04 -67.17
N TYR A 77 45.62 17.31 -66.07
CA TYR A 77 44.91 17.58 -64.78
C TYR A 77 45.89 18.14 -63.71
N ASN A 78 47.11 18.67 -64.11
CA ASN A 78 48.12 19.24 -63.21
C ASN A 78 48.56 18.29 -62.06
N ALA A 79 48.47 16.97 -62.25
CA ALA A 79 48.94 16.02 -61.27
C ALA A 79 50.46 15.89 -61.29
N THR A 80 51.10 16.06 -60.12
CA THR A 80 52.53 15.89 -59.97
C THR A 80 52.85 14.50 -59.44
N GLY A 81 53.82 13.80 -60.05
CA GLY A 81 54.25 12.46 -59.67
C GLY A 81 55.74 12.25 -59.69
N SER A 82 56.22 11.27 -58.92
CA SER A 82 57.64 10.86 -58.91
C SER A 82 57.81 9.42 -59.37
N LEU A 83 58.77 9.15 -60.21
CA LEU A 83 59.18 7.81 -60.61
C LEU A 83 59.91 7.12 -59.47
N VAL A 84 59.40 5.95 -59.06
CA VAL A 84 60.13 5.05 -58.14
C VAL A 84 60.71 3.90 -58.98
N GLU A 85 62.04 3.92 -59.18
CA GLU A 85 62.77 2.80 -59.82
C GLU A 85 62.97 1.66 -58.86
N GLU A 86 62.20 0.60 -59.05
CA GLU A 86 62.52 -0.76 -58.60
C GLU A 86 61.93 -1.75 -59.59
N GLY A 87 62.75 -2.24 -60.53
CA GLY A 87 62.55 -3.44 -61.36
C GLY A 87 61.42 -3.51 -62.36
N ASN A 88 60.29 -2.91 -62.11
CA ASN A 88 59.21 -2.53 -63.00
C ASN A 88 58.87 -1.07 -62.75
N LYS A 89 58.90 -0.28 -63.82
CA LYS A 89 58.59 1.17 -63.76
C LYS A 89 57.15 1.34 -63.27
N THR A 90 56.98 1.69 -61.99
CA THR A 90 55.66 2.02 -61.38
C THR A 90 55.75 3.50 -61.00
N TYR A 91 54.80 4.29 -61.49
CA TYR A 91 54.65 5.70 -61.12
C TYR A 91 53.81 5.83 -59.87
N ILE A 92 54.31 6.58 -58.90
CA ILE A 92 53.57 6.96 -57.71
C ILE A 92 53.20 8.43 -57.83
N PHE A 93 51.96 8.76 -57.75
CA PHE A 93 51.43 10.11 -57.83
C PHE A 93 51.14 10.68 -56.47
N ASP A 94 51.50 11.93 -56.28
CA ASP A 94 51.06 12.71 -55.14
C ASP A 94 49.63 13.14 -55.37
N LYS A 95 48.80 13.02 -54.34
CA LYS A 95 47.34 13.34 -54.35
C LYS A 95 47.09 14.85 -54.52
N GLN A 96 48.12 15.71 -54.43
CA GLN A 96 47.99 17.17 -54.56
C GLN A 96 48.01 17.59 -56.05
N GLY A 97 46.82 17.58 -56.65
CA GLY A 97 46.59 18.12 -57.97
C GLY A 97 45.75 17.27 -58.91
N GLY A 98 44.55 17.75 -59.26
CA GLY A 98 43.65 17.23 -60.30
C GLY A 98 43.03 15.84 -60.13
N ILE A 99 43.61 14.96 -59.30
CA ILE A 99 43.03 13.63 -58.94
C ILE A 99 42.07 13.73 -57.77
N ASP A 100 42.13 14.79 -56.97
CA ASP A 100 41.25 15.02 -55.83
C ASP A 100 39.78 15.06 -56.24
N ASP A 101 39.46 15.39 -57.47
CA ASP A 101 38.09 15.35 -58.00
C ASP A 101 37.62 13.93 -58.32
N LEU A 102 38.51 12.93 -58.33
CA LEU A 102 38.19 11.53 -58.66
C LEU A 102 38.13 10.61 -57.48
N ILE A 103 38.80 10.96 -56.40
CA ILE A 103 38.91 10.12 -55.19
C ILE A 103 38.86 10.96 -53.92
N PHE A 104 38.31 10.44 -52.85
CA PHE A 104 38.32 11.10 -51.55
C PHE A 104 39.67 10.98 -50.85
N ASP A 105 39.99 11.88 -49.93
CA ASP A 105 41.28 11.97 -49.20
C ASP A 105 41.79 10.66 -48.60
N ASN A 106 40.89 9.75 -48.21
CA ASN A 106 41.19 8.45 -47.59
C ASN A 106 41.11 7.28 -48.58
N GLN A 107 41.12 7.56 -49.88
CA GLN A 107 41.09 6.56 -50.96
C GLN A 107 42.40 6.58 -51.73
N ASP A 108 42.75 5.43 -52.21
CA ASP A 108 43.90 5.25 -53.10
C ASP A 108 43.45 4.48 -54.34
N VAL A 109 44.13 4.75 -55.47
CA VAL A 109 43.82 4.13 -56.77
C VAL A 109 45.02 3.41 -57.33
N SER A 110 44.81 2.24 -57.94
CA SER A 110 45.81 1.53 -58.75
C SER A 110 45.19 1.17 -60.09
N ILE A 111 45.92 1.49 -61.15
CA ILE A 111 45.53 1.28 -62.54
C ILE A 111 46.43 0.20 -63.15
N PHE A 112 45.80 -0.79 -63.76
CA PHE A 112 46.47 -1.92 -64.37
C PHE A 112 46.16 -1.95 -65.91
N ASN A 113 47.15 -2.36 -66.67
CA ASN A 113 46.97 -2.57 -68.13
C ASN A 113 46.12 -3.83 -68.41
N LYS A 114 45.85 -4.11 -69.70
CA LYS A 114 45.14 -5.28 -70.19
C LYS A 114 45.77 -6.62 -69.75
N ASN A 115 47.09 -6.62 -69.55
CA ASN A 115 47.85 -7.79 -69.07
C ASN A 115 47.90 -7.90 -67.52
N LYS A 116 47.11 -7.09 -66.81
CA LYS A 116 47.05 -7.05 -65.34
C LYS A 116 48.41 -6.61 -64.71
N GLN A 117 49.28 -5.90 -65.45
CA GLN A 117 50.47 -5.29 -64.86
C GLN A 117 50.14 -3.92 -64.33
N LEU A 118 50.60 -3.62 -63.11
CA LEU A 118 50.43 -2.32 -62.51
C LEU A 118 51.09 -1.26 -63.35
N VAL A 119 50.38 -0.22 -63.72
CA VAL A 119 50.90 0.92 -64.48
C VAL A 119 51.07 2.14 -63.58
N LEU A 120 50.11 2.40 -62.74
CA LEU A 120 50.07 3.58 -61.91
C LEU A 120 49.43 3.25 -60.55
N THR A 121 49.92 3.83 -59.48
CA THR A 121 49.29 3.76 -58.15
C THR A 121 49.48 5.09 -57.38
N THR A 122 48.55 5.45 -56.55
CA THR A 122 48.68 6.60 -55.65
C THR A 122 49.40 6.24 -54.33
N ASN A 123 49.59 4.94 -54.04
CA ASN A 123 50.27 4.50 -52.84
C ASN A 123 51.17 3.28 -53.07
N LYS A 124 52.47 3.44 -52.78
CA LYS A 124 53.46 2.37 -52.94
C LYS A 124 53.14 1.06 -52.21
N VAL A 125 52.57 1.16 -51.06
CA VAL A 125 52.21 -0.03 -50.23
C VAL A 125 51.16 -0.92 -50.90
N LEU A 126 50.31 -0.34 -51.71
CA LEU A 126 49.24 -1.05 -52.42
C LEU A 126 49.72 -1.74 -53.71
N SER A 127 50.89 -1.45 -54.18
CA SER A 127 51.51 -2.09 -55.36
C SER A 127 51.65 -3.62 -55.25
N THR A 128 51.64 -4.13 -54.02
CA THR A 128 51.71 -5.58 -53.72
C THR A 128 50.36 -6.29 -53.72
N ILE A 129 49.22 -5.54 -53.73
CA ILE A 129 47.89 -6.10 -53.72
C ILE A 129 47.45 -6.46 -55.15
N LYS A 130 47.16 -7.75 -55.38
CA LYS A 130 46.70 -8.21 -56.70
C LYS A 130 45.26 -7.80 -56.95
N ILE A 131 44.90 -7.68 -58.24
CA ILE A 131 43.51 -7.44 -58.64
C ILE A 131 42.58 -8.50 -58.02
N GLY A 132 41.57 -8.02 -57.28
CA GLY A 132 40.56 -8.87 -56.67
C GLY A 132 39.54 -9.44 -57.63
N LYS A 133 38.49 -10.03 -57.10
CA LYS A 133 37.34 -10.38 -57.95
C LYS A 133 36.67 -9.11 -58.48
N VAL A 134 36.57 -9.04 -59.78
CA VAL A 134 35.99 -7.88 -60.46
C VAL A 134 34.51 -7.75 -60.11
N GLY A 135 34.06 -6.55 -59.76
CA GLY A 135 32.69 -6.25 -59.41
C GLY A 135 32.30 -6.51 -57.93
N GLU A 136 33.23 -6.94 -57.09
CA GLU A 136 32.96 -7.20 -55.68
C GLU A 136 33.81 -6.29 -54.80
N THR A 137 33.20 -5.61 -53.82
CA THR A 137 33.91 -4.88 -52.74
C THR A 137 34.40 -5.87 -51.71
N ILE A 138 35.71 -5.98 -51.55
CA ILE A 138 36.37 -6.94 -50.66
C ILE A 138 36.99 -6.21 -49.49
N LYS A 139 36.70 -6.68 -48.28
CA LYS A 139 37.39 -6.23 -47.07
C LYS A 139 38.74 -6.98 -46.95
N HIS A 140 39.82 -6.24 -46.91
CA HIS A 140 41.17 -6.80 -46.79
C HIS A 140 41.81 -6.30 -45.50
N ARG A 141 42.52 -7.19 -44.82
CA ARG A 141 43.25 -6.87 -43.61
C ARG A 141 44.64 -7.48 -43.69
N SER A 142 45.66 -6.63 -43.84
CA SER A 142 47.08 -7.01 -43.81
C SER A 142 47.85 -6.02 -42.94
N SER A 143 49.15 -6.27 -42.74
CA SER A 143 50.01 -5.30 -42.08
C SER A 143 50.22 -4.02 -42.90
N ALA A 144 50.02 -4.10 -44.20
CA ALA A 144 50.23 -3.00 -45.11
C ALA A 144 48.96 -2.19 -45.44
N PHE A 145 47.76 -2.82 -45.37
CA PHE A 145 46.50 -2.18 -45.69
C PHE A 145 45.34 -2.84 -44.91
N ASN A 146 44.51 -2.01 -44.35
CA ASN A 146 43.31 -2.45 -43.63
C ASN A 146 42.10 -1.63 -44.11
N GLY A 147 41.37 -2.16 -45.05
CA GLY A 147 40.30 -1.40 -45.67
C GLY A 147 39.41 -2.22 -46.60
N PHE A 148 38.64 -1.49 -47.38
CA PHE A 148 37.89 -2.03 -48.51
C PHE A 148 38.67 -1.76 -49.81
N TYR A 149 38.54 -2.70 -50.75
CA TYR A 149 38.96 -2.42 -52.13
C TYR A 149 37.97 -3.09 -53.09
N GLN A 150 37.84 -2.43 -54.27
CA GLN A 150 37.04 -2.95 -55.36
C GLN A 150 37.85 -2.79 -56.65
N SER A 151 37.79 -3.82 -57.48
CA SER A 151 38.43 -3.85 -58.77
C SER A 151 37.37 -3.94 -59.90
N GLU A 152 37.53 -3.08 -60.92
CA GLU A 152 36.62 -3.06 -62.06
C GLU A 152 37.36 -3.15 -63.37
N LYS A 153 36.70 -3.69 -64.42
CA LYS A 153 37.23 -3.68 -65.80
C LYS A 153 36.94 -2.32 -66.43
N VAL A 154 37.95 -1.76 -67.08
CA VAL A 154 37.78 -0.55 -67.84
C VAL A 154 37.59 -0.94 -69.29
N TYR A 155 36.51 -0.46 -69.90
CA TYR A 155 36.19 -0.66 -71.32
C TYR A 155 36.40 0.66 -72.06
N PHE A 156 36.90 0.57 -73.33
CA PHE A 156 36.98 1.76 -74.19
C PHE A 156 35.54 2.16 -74.58
N LYS A 157 35.20 3.43 -74.34
CA LYS A 157 33.97 4.16 -74.70
C LYS A 157 32.98 3.35 -75.58
N ASP A 158 31.94 2.84 -75.03
CA ASP A 158 30.87 2.07 -75.69
C ASP A 158 31.33 0.79 -76.43
N SER A 159 32.59 0.42 -76.38
CA SER A 159 33.12 -0.82 -76.93
C SER A 159 33.08 -1.92 -75.83
N ARG A 160 33.02 -3.19 -76.27
CA ARG A 160 33.15 -4.31 -75.31
C ARG A 160 34.62 -4.74 -75.11
N GLU A 161 35.56 -3.92 -75.60
CA GLU A 161 36.96 -4.24 -75.45
C GLU A 161 37.52 -3.76 -74.12
N VAL A 162 38.13 -4.67 -73.36
CA VAL A 162 38.74 -4.37 -72.06
C VAL A 162 40.14 -3.72 -72.36
N ILE A 163 40.31 -2.48 -71.89
CA ILE A 163 41.61 -1.73 -72.04
C ILE A 163 42.50 -1.86 -70.82
N GLY A 164 41.92 -2.24 -69.62
CA GLY A 164 42.67 -2.46 -68.40
C GLY A 164 41.76 -2.64 -67.20
N TYR A 165 42.27 -2.46 -65.98
CA TYR A 165 41.55 -2.60 -64.71
C TYR A 165 41.90 -1.39 -63.82
N VAL A 166 40.94 -0.99 -63.01
CA VAL A 166 41.09 -0.01 -61.94
C VAL A 166 40.77 -0.65 -60.63
N THR A 167 41.50 -0.35 -59.59
CA THR A 167 41.24 -0.79 -58.23
C THR A 167 41.32 0.43 -57.33
N VAL A 168 40.22 0.66 -56.59
CA VAL A 168 40.13 1.71 -55.58
C VAL A 168 40.20 1.06 -54.20
N TYR A 169 40.97 1.65 -53.35
CA TYR A 169 41.18 1.23 -51.97
C TYR A 169 40.66 2.30 -51.04
N GLN A 170 39.89 1.90 -50.03
CA GLN A 170 39.35 2.75 -48.96
C GLN A 170 40.04 2.38 -47.66
N ASP A 171 40.84 3.26 -47.09
CA ASP A 171 41.47 3.05 -45.78
C ASP A 171 40.43 3.22 -44.64
N LEU A 172 40.41 2.27 -43.72
CA LEU A 172 39.53 2.25 -42.55
C LEU A 172 40.19 2.83 -41.28
N THR A 173 41.35 3.47 -41.37
CA THR A 173 42.04 4.08 -40.21
C THR A 173 41.13 5.09 -39.51
N THR A 174 40.48 5.96 -40.27
CA THR A 174 39.52 6.95 -39.75
C THR A 174 38.33 6.29 -39.07
N TYR A 175 37.81 5.19 -39.64
CA TYR A 175 36.76 4.38 -39.03
C TYR A 175 37.22 3.82 -37.68
N TYR A 176 38.41 3.26 -37.56
CA TYR A 176 38.92 2.70 -36.32
C TYR A 176 39.14 3.79 -35.25
N MET A 177 39.64 4.98 -35.64
CA MET A 177 39.73 6.11 -34.72
C MET A 177 38.36 6.56 -34.23
N ALA A 178 37.42 6.77 -35.14
CA ALA A 178 36.02 7.14 -34.76
C ALA A 178 35.37 6.11 -33.83
N ARG A 179 35.61 4.82 -34.13
CA ARG A 179 35.13 3.74 -33.27
C ARG A 179 35.73 3.78 -31.86
N HIS A 180 37.00 4.04 -31.72
CA HIS A 180 37.65 4.18 -30.40
C HIS A 180 37.08 5.37 -29.62
N VAL A 181 36.95 6.53 -30.30
CA VAL A 181 36.34 7.71 -29.68
C VAL A 181 34.91 7.44 -29.24
N LEU A 182 34.10 6.76 -30.06
CA LEU A 182 32.75 6.37 -29.73
C LEU A 182 32.71 5.49 -28.47
N VAL A 183 33.57 4.47 -28.38
CA VAL A 183 33.66 3.61 -27.20
C VAL A 183 33.99 4.41 -25.94
N VAL A 184 34.95 5.32 -26.02
CA VAL A 184 35.29 6.18 -24.86
C VAL A 184 34.13 7.06 -24.45
N ILE A 185 33.43 7.68 -25.42
CA ILE A 185 32.27 8.52 -25.14
C ILE A 185 31.16 7.69 -24.44
N LEU A 186 30.86 6.49 -24.96
CA LEU A 186 29.84 5.62 -24.38
C LEU A 186 30.20 5.16 -22.94
N LEU A 187 31.47 4.84 -22.69
CA LEU A 187 31.93 4.46 -21.35
C LEU A 187 31.89 5.64 -20.37
N VAL A 188 32.27 6.83 -20.81
CA VAL A 188 32.20 8.03 -19.95
C VAL A 188 30.76 8.41 -19.65
N SER A 189 29.88 8.37 -20.67
CA SER A 189 28.42 8.62 -20.44
C SER A 189 27.84 7.64 -19.46
N GLU A 190 28.13 6.34 -19.58
CA GLU A 190 27.63 5.30 -18.67
C GLU A 190 28.09 5.53 -17.21
N LEU A 191 29.35 5.97 -17.05
CA LEU A 191 29.86 6.30 -15.70
C LEU A 191 29.15 7.52 -15.10
N ILE A 192 28.91 8.57 -15.88
CA ILE A 192 28.21 9.78 -15.44
C ILE A 192 26.75 9.41 -15.05
N GLU A 193 26.05 8.66 -15.90
CA GLU A 193 24.70 8.20 -15.67
C GLU A 193 24.61 7.34 -14.41
N ALA A 194 25.54 6.42 -14.22
CA ALA A 194 25.61 5.60 -13.01
C ALA A 194 25.75 6.45 -11.73
N CYS A 195 26.60 7.47 -11.75
CA CYS A 195 26.78 8.40 -10.64
C CYS A 195 25.51 9.22 -10.34
N LEU A 196 24.84 9.72 -11.38
CA LEU A 196 23.61 10.51 -11.26
C LEU A 196 22.48 9.66 -10.70
N ILE A 197 22.29 8.45 -11.23
CA ILE A 197 21.25 7.51 -10.75
C ILE A 197 21.53 7.10 -9.30
N PHE A 198 22.78 6.81 -8.95
CA PHE A 198 23.15 6.49 -7.57
C PHE A 198 22.79 7.62 -6.60
N LYS A 199 23.14 8.87 -6.95
CA LYS A 199 22.80 10.05 -6.16
C LYS A 199 21.29 10.24 -6.03
N MET A 200 20.55 10.11 -7.14
CA MET A 200 19.08 10.21 -7.14
C MET A 200 18.45 9.13 -6.23
N LEU A 201 18.90 7.88 -6.33
CA LEU A 201 18.44 6.78 -5.51
C LEU A 201 18.67 7.01 -4.00
N LEU A 202 19.81 7.58 -3.62
CA LEU A 202 20.09 7.95 -2.23
C LEU A 202 19.11 9.00 -1.73
N VAL A 203 18.83 10.04 -2.50
CA VAL A 203 17.90 11.12 -2.13
C VAL A 203 16.47 10.59 -2.00
N VAL A 204 15.99 9.86 -3.01
CA VAL A 204 14.63 9.29 -3.03
C VAL A 204 14.45 8.31 -1.88
N SER A 205 15.40 7.38 -1.69
CA SER A 205 15.37 6.41 -0.61
C SER A 205 15.35 7.07 0.78
N HIS A 206 16.11 8.13 0.98
CA HIS A 206 16.14 8.83 2.27
C HIS A 206 14.85 9.57 2.53
N ARG A 207 14.29 10.22 1.51
CA ARG A 207 13.06 11.03 1.63
C ARG A 207 11.80 10.16 1.75
N SER A 208 11.67 9.12 0.90
CA SER A 208 10.47 8.26 0.88
C SER A 208 10.38 7.31 2.06
N LEU A 209 11.51 6.96 2.70
CA LEU A 209 11.50 6.06 3.86
C LEU A 209 11.61 6.79 5.21
N LYS A 210 11.69 8.12 5.21
CA LYS A 210 11.68 8.92 6.44
C LYS A 210 10.39 8.69 7.23
N PRO A 211 9.16 8.78 6.63
CA PRO A 211 7.91 8.55 7.36
C PRO A 211 7.83 7.16 8.00
N LEU A 212 8.32 6.13 7.29
CA LEU A 212 8.34 4.77 7.82
C LEU A 212 9.26 4.62 9.05
N ARG A 213 10.39 5.32 9.07
CA ARG A 213 11.29 5.33 10.25
C ARG A 213 10.67 6.08 11.42
N GLU A 214 9.99 7.18 11.16
CA GLU A 214 9.26 7.94 12.16
C GLU A 214 8.14 7.09 12.77
N PHE A 215 7.40 6.35 11.93
CA PHE A 215 6.39 5.41 12.38
C PHE A 215 6.99 4.27 13.20
N GLN A 216 8.13 3.71 12.79
CA GLN A 216 8.83 2.69 13.58
C GLN A 216 9.28 3.24 14.94
N ALA A 217 9.88 4.43 14.97
CA ALA A 217 10.29 5.06 16.23
C ALA A 217 9.11 5.31 17.18
N PHE A 218 7.96 5.74 16.63
CA PHE A 218 6.72 5.89 17.38
C PHE A 218 6.24 4.56 17.98
N ILE A 219 6.28 3.46 17.21
CA ILE A 219 5.92 2.11 17.71
C ILE A 219 6.90 1.66 18.81
N ASP A 220 8.20 1.92 18.64
CA ASP A 220 9.22 1.57 19.63
C ASP A 220 8.98 2.36 20.94
N GLU A 221 8.69 3.66 20.88
CA GLU A 221 8.35 4.51 22.02
C GLU A 221 7.08 4.02 22.75
N LEU A 222 6.02 3.69 22.00
CA LEU A 222 4.80 3.12 22.58
C LEU A 222 5.06 1.75 23.22
N SER A 223 5.95 0.95 22.66
CA SER A 223 6.34 -0.35 23.22
C SER A 223 7.12 -0.23 24.52
N GLU A 224 7.93 0.82 24.67
CA GLU A 224 8.64 1.12 25.92
C GLU A 224 7.70 1.65 27.01
N ASN A 225 6.66 2.38 26.62
CA ASN A 225 5.65 2.96 27.52
C ASN A 225 4.22 2.55 27.14
N PRO A 226 3.81 1.29 27.33
CA PRO A 226 2.51 0.80 26.90
C PRO A 226 1.29 1.45 27.57
N SER A 227 1.52 2.14 28.69
CA SER A 227 0.48 2.87 29.44
C SER A 227 0.18 4.25 28.86
N ASP A 228 1.05 4.80 28.01
CA ASP A 228 0.85 6.11 27.39
C ASP A 228 0.09 5.98 26.06
N LEU A 229 -1.18 5.58 26.17
CA LEU A 229 -2.07 5.44 25.03
C LEU A 229 -2.50 6.80 24.41
N ALA A 230 -2.06 7.92 24.99
CA ALA A 230 -2.35 9.26 24.45
C ALA A 230 -1.37 9.67 23.33
N LEU A 231 -0.26 8.97 23.19
CA LEU A 231 0.69 9.20 22.08
C LEU A 231 0.01 9.02 20.73
N ARG A 232 0.36 9.91 19.78
CA ARG A 232 -0.11 9.85 18.39
C ARG A 232 1.07 10.04 17.46
N SER A 233 1.00 9.42 16.29
CA SER A 233 2.10 9.40 15.35
C SER A 233 2.30 10.72 14.58
N ASP A 234 1.26 11.53 14.38
CA ASP A 234 1.20 12.80 13.61
C ASP A 234 2.00 12.82 12.29
N ILE A 235 2.07 11.68 11.61
CA ILE A 235 2.78 11.53 10.34
C ILE A 235 1.92 12.05 9.19
N LYS A 236 2.43 13.06 8.47
CA LYS A 236 1.78 13.71 7.32
C LYS A 236 2.66 13.55 6.10
N SER A 237 2.65 12.38 5.49
CA SER A 237 3.48 12.04 4.32
C SER A 237 2.72 12.12 2.99
N GLY A 238 1.39 12.16 3.00
CA GLY A 238 0.54 12.19 1.80
C GLY A 238 0.46 10.84 1.07
N ASP A 239 0.88 9.74 1.70
CA ASP A 239 0.96 8.41 1.11
C ASP A 239 0.31 7.32 1.99
N ASP A 240 0.52 6.05 1.62
CA ASP A 240 -0.02 4.91 2.36
C ASP A 240 0.49 4.82 3.82
N ILE A 241 1.63 5.43 4.12
CA ILE A 241 2.18 5.45 5.49
C ILE A 241 1.34 6.37 6.38
N GLU A 242 0.87 7.51 5.88
CA GLU A 242 -0.06 8.38 6.60
C GLU A 242 -1.39 7.66 6.86
N ARG A 243 -1.91 6.91 5.88
CA ARG A 243 -3.12 6.10 6.08
C ARG A 243 -2.93 5.03 7.15
N LEU A 244 -1.78 4.34 7.13
CA LEU A 244 -1.44 3.35 8.14
C LEU A 244 -1.34 3.99 9.53
N SER A 245 -0.66 5.12 9.64
CA SER A 245 -0.52 5.92 10.84
C SER A 245 -1.88 6.33 11.42
N THR A 246 -2.75 6.93 10.59
CA THR A 246 -4.11 7.31 10.98
C THR A 246 -4.95 6.13 11.45
N THR A 247 -4.86 4.99 10.75
CA THR A 247 -5.59 3.77 11.14
C THR A 247 -5.11 3.26 12.50
N PHE A 248 -3.81 3.34 12.74
CA PHE A 248 -3.20 2.93 14.00
C PHE A 248 -3.60 3.89 15.14
N ASP A 249 -3.60 5.20 14.91
CA ASP A 249 -4.04 6.20 15.87
C ASP A 249 -5.52 6.02 16.26
N ASN A 250 -6.39 5.70 15.29
CA ASN A 250 -7.80 5.35 15.55
C ASN A 250 -7.93 4.08 16.42
N MET A 251 -7.08 3.08 16.19
CA MET A 251 -7.04 1.87 17.01
C MET A 251 -6.61 2.19 18.46
N LEU A 252 -5.58 3.04 18.62
CA LEU A 252 -5.14 3.48 19.94
C LEU A 252 -6.24 4.25 20.67
N GLU A 253 -6.99 5.12 20.00
CA GLU A 253 -8.12 5.83 20.59
C GLU A 253 -9.20 4.87 21.10
N GLN A 254 -9.50 3.82 20.34
CA GLN A 254 -10.46 2.79 20.78
C GLN A 254 -9.94 2.04 22.01
N ILE A 255 -8.65 1.66 22.03
CA ILE A 255 -8.02 0.97 23.17
C ILE A 255 -8.02 1.87 24.40
N GLU A 256 -7.63 3.14 24.24
CA GLU A 256 -7.65 4.13 25.31
C GLU A 256 -9.06 4.32 25.89
N GLY A 257 -10.06 4.46 25.00
CA GLY A 257 -11.45 4.54 25.40
C GLY A 257 -11.92 3.29 26.18
N TYR A 258 -11.49 2.10 25.74
CA TYR A 258 -11.77 0.85 26.45
C TYR A 258 -11.09 0.83 27.84
N ALA A 259 -9.81 1.14 27.90
CA ALA A 259 -9.05 1.16 29.15
C ALA A 259 -9.63 2.16 30.18
N ARG A 260 -10.00 3.35 29.73
CA ARG A 260 -10.65 4.36 30.59
C ARG A 260 -11.99 3.86 31.13
N ARG A 261 -12.82 3.23 30.30
CA ARG A 261 -14.10 2.62 30.74
C ARG A 261 -13.87 1.51 31.74
N GLN A 262 -12.85 0.68 31.54
CA GLN A 262 -12.50 -0.41 32.45
C GLN A 262 -12.01 0.11 33.80
N THR A 263 -11.14 1.11 33.79
CA THR A 263 -10.65 1.73 35.03
C THR A 263 -11.78 2.37 35.83
N ARG A 264 -12.68 3.10 35.17
CA ARG A 264 -13.88 3.69 35.81
C ARG A 264 -14.75 2.60 36.41
N PHE A 265 -15.01 1.52 35.66
CA PHE A 265 -15.79 0.39 36.17
C PHE A 265 -15.20 -0.21 37.46
N VAL A 266 -13.88 -0.48 37.49
CA VAL A 266 -13.22 -1.01 38.70
C VAL A 266 -13.32 -0.03 39.90
N SER A 267 -13.20 1.26 39.62
CA SER A 267 -13.37 2.29 40.63
C SER A 267 -14.78 2.31 41.22
N ASP A 268 -15.78 2.32 40.33
CA ASP A 268 -17.20 2.37 40.71
C ASP A 268 -17.58 1.12 41.55
N VAL A 269 -17.17 -0.07 41.10
CA VAL A 269 -17.30 -1.33 41.83
C VAL A 269 -16.72 -1.25 43.25
N SER A 270 -15.48 -0.73 43.32
CA SER A 270 -14.77 -0.62 44.61
C SER A 270 -15.49 0.30 45.59
N HIS A 271 -16.06 1.39 45.09
CA HIS A 271 -16.83 2.33 45.90
C HIS A 271 -18.14 1.70 46.38
N GLU A 272 -18.90 1.04 45.50
CA GLU A 272 -20.18 0.44 45.83
C GLU A 272 -20.06 -0.79 46.74
N LEU A 273 -18.94 -1.51 46.72
CA LEU A 273 -18.65 -2.60 47.66
C LEU A 273 -18.19 -2.11 49.04
N ARG A 274 -17.47 -0.96 49.10
CA ARG A 274 -16.90 -0.46 50.35
C ARG A 274 -18.00 -0.12 51.38
N THR A 275 -19.09 0.50 50.93
CA THR A 275 -20.19 0.97 51.80
C THR A 275 -20.90 -0.19 52.53
N PRO A 276 -21.43 -1.22 51.85
CA PRO A 276 -22.09 -2.33 52.54
C PRO A 276 -21.11 -3.11 53.43
N ILE A 277 -19.85 -3.29 53.03
CA ILE A 277 -18.84 -3.94 53.85
C ILE A 277 -18.60 -3.14 55.16
N ALA A 278 -18.56 -1.79 55.09
CA ALA A 278 -18.42 -0.96 56.27
C ALA A 278 -19.61 -1.07 57.20
N VAL A 279 -20.82 -1.11 56.66
CA VAL A 279 -22.08 -1.32 57.45
C VAL A 279 -22.07 -2.68 58.13
N ILE A 280 -21.79 -3.77 57.41
CA ILE A 280 -21.65 -5.12 57.96
C ILE A 280 -20.64 -5.13 59.12
N LYS A 281 -19.43 -4.54 58.86
CA LYS A 281 -18.39 -4.48 59.89
C LYS A 281 -18.80 -3.65 61.11
N GLY A 282 -19.57 -2.59 60.91
CA GLY A 282 -20.13 -1.78 61.97
C GLY A 282 -21.10 -2.58 62.87
N HIS A 283 -22.09 -3.26 62.26
CA HIS A 283 -23.06 -4.07 62.95
C HIS A 283 -22.44 -5.30 63.65
N LEU A 284 -21.48 -5.99 63.02
CA LEU A 284 -20.68 -7.04 63.65
C LEU A 284 -19.88 -6.50 64.86
N GLY A 285 -19.37 -5.27 64.78
CA GLY A 285 -18.70 -4.61 65.87
C GLY A 285 -19.61 -4.27 67.04
N LEU A 286 -20.87 -3.90 66.78
CA LEU A 286 -21.91 -3.71 67.79
C LEU A 286 -22.26 -5.05 68.45
N LEU A 287 -22.46 -6.11 67.67
CA LEU A 287 -22.71 -7.46 68.17
C LEU A 287 -21.57 -7.98 69.06
N GLN A 288 -20.35 -7.72 68.72
CA GLN A 288 -19.20 -8.15 69.50
C GLN A 288 -19.13 -7.47 70.85
N ARG A 289 -19.58 -6.19 70.95
CA ARG A 289 -19.49 -5.38 72.18
C ARG A 289 -20.70 -5.58 73.09
N TRP A 290 -21.93 -5.60 72.53
CA TRP A 290 -23.19 -5.56 73.31
C TRP A 290 -24.20 -6.64 72.95
N GLY A 291 -24.04 -7.41 71.87
CA GLY A 291 -25.00 -8.36 71.37
C GLY A 291 -25.30 -9.53 72.30
N LYS A 292 -24.51 -9.80 73.37
CA LYS A 292 -24.77 -10.81 74.38
C LYS A 292 -25.72 -10.33 75.45
N ASP A 293 -25.78 -9.01 75.68
CA ASP A 293 -26.50 -8.42 76.80
C ASP A 293 -27.78 -7.70 76.38
N ASP A 294 -28.01 -7.48 75.09
CA ASP A 294 -29.13 -6.77 74.53
C ASP A 294 -29.73 -7.51 73.33
N PRO A 295 -30.87 -8.20 73.52
CA PRO A 295 -31.53 -8.95 72.45
C PRO A 295 -32.03 -8.08 71.27
N GLU A 296 -32.31 -6.79 71.50
CA GLU A 296 -32.85 -5.88 70.52
C GLU A 296 -31.69 -5.48 69.54
N ILE A 297 -30.52 -5.13 70.09
CA ILE A 297 -29.28 -4.87 69.35
C ILE A 297 -28.85 -6.13 68.57
N LEU A 298 -29.04 -7.33 69.14
CA LEU A 298 -28.72 -8.58 68.50
C LEU A 298 -29.54 -8.77 67.25
N CYS A 299 -30.85 -8.65 67.32
CA CYS A 299 -31.74 -8.86 66.19
C CYS A 299 -31.55 -7.80 65.11
N GLU A 300 -31.51 -6.52 65.47
CA GLU A 300 -31.33 -5.41 64.52
C GLU A 300 -29.99 -5.51 63.79
N SER A 301 -28.90 -5.80 64.48
CA SER A 301 -27.57 -5.87 63.85
C SER A 301 -27.41 -7.13 62.98
N LEU A 302 -28.01 -8.26 63.36
CA LEU A 302 -28.05 -9.46 62.50
C LEU A 302 -28.85 -9.24 61.23
N ASP A 303 -30.01 -8.65 61.32
CA ASP A 303 -30.87 -8.35 60.17
C ASP A 303 -30.18 -7.35 59.23
N ALA A 304 -29.59 -6.28 59.78
CA ALA A 304 -28.87 -5.29 58.99
C ALA A 304 -27.65 -5.91 58.26
N ALA A 305 -26.85 -6.73 58.97
CA ALA A 305 -25.73 -7.41 58.39
C ALA A 305 -26.14 -8.41 57.29
N TYR A 306 -27.23 -9.16 57.51
CA TYR A 306 -27.80 -10.09 56.55
C TYR A 306 -28.29 -9.37 55.27
N HIS A 307 -29.03 -8.28 55.43
CA HIS A 307 -29.53 -7.48 54.32
C HIS A 307 -28.40 -6.86 53.48
N GLU A 308 -27.34 -6.39 54.12
CA GLU A 308 -26.18 -5.88 53.36
C GLU A 308 -25.37 -6.99 52.68
N ALA A 309 -25.32 -8.19 53.25
CA ALA A 309 -24.71 -9.35 52.58
C ALA A 309 -25.49 -9.78 51.36
N ASP A 310 -26.84 -9.81 51.46
CA ASP A 310 -27.72 -10.09 50.32
C ASP A 310 -27.59 -9.02 49.22
N ARG A 311 -27.52 -7.76 49.62
CA ARG A 311 -27.24 -6.64 48.69
C ARG A 311 -25.92 -6.81 47.94
N ILE A 312 -24.84 -7.23 48.61
CA ILE A 312 -23.55 -7.53 47.96
C ILE A 312 -23.70 -8.67 46.95
N SER A 313 -24.47 -9.72 47.29
CA SER A 313 -24.73 -10.86 46.41
C SER A 313 -25.43 -10.42 45.12
N ILE A 314 -26.45 -9.58 45.21
CA ILE A 314 -27.15 -9.01 44.06
C ILE A 314 -26.19 -8.17 43.22
N LEU A 315 -25.37 -7.31 43.87
CA LEU A 315 -24.37 -6.47 43.18
C LEU A 315 -23.39 -7.31 42.38
N VAL A 316 -22.85 -8.38 42.93
CA VAL A 316 -21.92 -9.29 42.26
C VAL A 316 -22.58 -9.97 41.05
N ASN A 317 -23.84 -10.42 41.22
CA ASN A 317 -24.59 -11.05 40.14
C ASN A 317 -24.87 -10.07 38.99
N ASP A 318 -25.32 -8.85 39.29
CA ASP A 318 -25.55 -7.81 38.30
C ASP A 318 -24.25 -7.46 37.53
N MET A 319 -23.08 -7.43 38.23
CA MET A 319 -21.77 -7.25 37.60
C MET A 319 -21.37 -8.39 36.68
N LEU A 320 -21.60 -9.64 37.12
CA LEU A 320 -21.35 -10.82 36.30
C LEU A 320 -22.19 -10.81 35.03
N ASP A 321 -23.48 -10.45 35.16
CA ASP A 321 -24.36 -10.32 34.00
C ASP A 321 -23.90 -9.25 33.02
N MET A 322 -23.45 -8.10 33.53
CA MET A 322 -22.87 -7.03 32.70
C MET A 322 -21.65 -7.49 31.93
N VAL A 323 -20.74 -8.26 32.56
CA VAL A 323 -19.53 -8.81 31.89
C VAL A 323 -19.93 -9.90 30.88
N ARG A 324 -20.88 -10.77 31.20
CA ARG A 324 -21.37 -11.82 30.30
C ARG A 324 -22.02 -11.23 29.05
N VAL A 325 -22.89 -10.24 29.21
CA VAL A 325 -23.52 -9.54 28.10
C VAL A 325 -22.44 -8.95 27.19
N GLN A 326 -21.44 -8.25 27.74
CA GLN A 326 -20.35 -7.63 26.96
C GLN A 326 -19.49 -8.66 26.22
N GLY A 327 -19.22 -9.83 26.80
CA GLY A 327 -18.39 -10.88 26.18
C GLY A 327 -19.12 -11.74 25.15
N SER A 328 -20.45 -11.73 25.11
CA SER A 328 -21.26 -12.61 24.26
C SER A 328 -21.76 -11.97 22.96
N PHE A 329 -21.61 -10.66 22.78
CA PHE A 329 -22.10 -9.96 21.58
C PHE A 329 -21.49 -10.49 20.28
N ASP A 330 -20.18 -10.71 20.23
CA ASP A 330 -19.49 -11.18 19.02
C ASP A 330 -19.76 -12.66 18.72
N LEU A 331 -20.04 -13.46 19.75
CA LEU A 331 -20.31 -14.89 19.61
C LEU A 331 -21.69 -15.18 18.99
N HIS A 332 -22.68 -14.30 19.25
CA HIS A 332 -24.08 -14.49 18.83
C HIS A 332 -24.53 -13.45 17.80
N LYS A 333 -23.57 -12.81 17.11
CA LYS A 333 -23.83 -11.79 16.10
C LYS A 333 -24.54 -12.42 14.89
N GLY A 334 -25.82 -12.07 14.71
CA GLY A 334 -26.64 -12.53 13.59
C GLY A 334 -27.70 -13.58 13.95
N GLU A 335 -27.79 -14.00 15.19
CA GLU A 335 -28.92 -14.82 15.65
C GLU A 335 -30.24 -14.06 15.51
N ILE A 336 -31.31 -14.82 15.22
CA ILE A 336 -32.65 -14.27 14.99
C ILE A 336 -33.55 -14.78 16.09
N THR A 337 -34.28 -13.88 16.71
CA THR A 337 -35.21 -14.18 17.83
C THR A 337 -36.65 -13.83 17.49
N ASP A 338 -37.57 -14.65 17.87
CA ASP A 338 -39.01 -14.35 17.95
C ASP A 338 -39.28 -13.48 19.16
N LEU A 339 -39.61 -12.21 18.93
CA LEU A 339 -39.80 -11.22 19.99
C LEU A 339 -41.06 -11.53 20.83
N LYS A 340 -42.18 -11.96 20.18
CA LYS A 340 -43.42 -12.24 20.86
C LYS A 340 -43.28 -13.41 21.82
N GLN A 341 -42.69 -14.51 21.34
CA GLN A 341 -42.44 -15.70 22.16
C GLN A 341 -41.52 -15.38 23.36
N SER A 342 -40.47 -14.58 23.15
CA SER A 342 -39.56 -14.20 24.24
C SER A 342 -40.23 -13.29 25.28
N ILE A 343 -41.06 -12.34 24.87
CA ILE A 343 -41.83 -11.50 25.79
C ILE A 343 -42.80 -12.35 26.59
N ASP A 344 -43.57 -13.25 25.95
CA ASP A 344 -44.51 -14.15 26.63
C ASP A 344 -43.81 -15.03 27.67
N LEU A 345 -42.62 -15.55 27.38
CA LEU A 345 -41.83 -16.34 28.31
C LEU A 345 -41.44 -15.53 29.56
N VAL A 346 -40.94 -14.30 29.36
CA VAL A 346 -40.55 -13.42 30.48
C VAL A 346 -41.78 -13.04 31.31
N LEU A 347 -42.90 -12.65 30.68
CA LEU A 347 -44.14 -12.34 31.39
C LEU A 347 -44.71 -13.55 32.16
N GLY A 348 -44.57 -14.75 31.58
CA GLY A 348 -44.96 -16.00 32.24
C GLY A 348 -44.21 -16.19 33.56
N ASN A 349 -42.90 -15.96 33.57
CA ASN A 349 -42.08 -16.04 34.78
C ASN A 349 -42.48 -14.98 35.82
N PHE A 350 -42.74 -13.73 35.40
CA PHE A 350 -43.15 -12.66 36.32
C PHE A 350 -44.54 -12.90 36.92
N ARG A 351 -45.50 -13.49 36.19
CA ARG A 351 -46.83 -13.87 36.74
C ARG A 351 -46.71 -14.88 37.86
N ILE A 352 -45.72 -15.76 37.82
CA ILE A 352 -45.48 -16.75 38.90
C ILE A 352 -44.80 -16.06 40.09
N LEU A 353 -43.80 -15.21 39.86
CA LEU A 353 -43.04 -14.54 40.92
C LEU A 353 -43.83 -13.45 41.66
N TYR A 354 -44.73 -12.76 40.95
CA TYR A 354 -45.48 -11.62 41.46
C TYR A 354 -47.00 -11.83 41.20
N PRO A 355 -47.66 -12.73 41.91
CA PRO A 355 -49.09 -13.09 41.67
C PRO A 355 -50.00 -11.89 41.88
N ASP A 356 -49.59 -10.90 42.65
CA ASP A 356 -50.41 -9.71 42.96
C ASP A 356 -50.37 -8.68 41.83
N PHE A 357 -49.46 -8.84 40.84
CA PHE A 357 -49.33 -7.95 39.69
C PHE A 357 -50.11 -8.46 38.49
N ARG A 358 -50.63 -7.53 37.69
CA ARG A 358 -51.25 -7.82 36.39
C ARG A 358 -50.30 -7.50 35.26
N PHE A 359 -49.85 -8.53 34.56
CA PHE A 359 -49.02 -8.41 33.39
C PHE A 359 -49.83 -8.65 32.12
N SER A 360 -49.95 -7.65 31.25
CA SER A 360 -50.66 -7.75 29.98
C SER A 360 -49.68 -7.59 28.79
N LEU A 361 -49.91 -8.42 27.77
CA LEU A 361 -49.27 -8.24 26.46
C LEU A 361 -50.35 -7.88 25.45
N THR A 362 -50.17 -6.73 24.77
CA THR A 362 -51.01 -6.32 23.67
C THR A 362 -50.18 -6.33 22.42
N SER A 363 -50.60 -7.00 21.36
CA SER A 363 -49.96 -7.01 20.09
C SER A 363 -50.96 -6.69 18.99
N THR A 364 -50.67 -5.78 18.13
CA THR A 364 -51.51 -5.46 16.95
C THR A 364 -51.39 -6.50 15.84
N ILE A 365 -50.39 -7.38 15.91
CA ILE A 365 -50.11 -8.40 14.90
C ILE A 365 -50.08 -9.78 15.55
N ASP A 366 -50.83 -10.71 14.97
CA ASP A 366 -50.85 -12.12 15.42
C ASP A 366 -49.64 -12.93 14.94
N ASP A 367 -48.95 -12.47 13.92
CA ASP A 367 -47.77 -13.14 13.31
C ASP A 367 -46.52 -13.04 14.21
N CYS A 368 -45.60 -13.98 14.03
CA CYS A 368 -44.29 -13.94 14.65
C CYS A 368 -43.47 -12.75 14.16
N ILE A 369 -42.87 -12.02 15.08
CA ILE A 369 -42.02 -10.85 14.78
C ILE A 369 -40.59 -11.22 15.10
N TYR A 370 -39.75 -11.28 14.05
CA TYR A 370 -38.35 -11.66 14.17
C TYR A 370 -37.40 -10.46 14.12
N ALA A 371 -36.36 -10.49 14.95
CA ALA A 371 -35.29 -9.50 14.93
C ALA A 371 -33.90 -10.16 15.04
N LYS A 372 -32.87 -9.46 14.51
CA LYS A 372 -31.46 -9.88 14.67
C LYS A 372 -30.96 -9.47 16.06
N ILE A 373 -31.25 -10.28 17.03
CA ILE A 373 -30.81 -10.14 18.42
C ILE A 373 -30.70 -11.52 19.04
N TYR A 374 -29.67 -11.76 19.84
CA TYR A 374 -29.59 -13.01 20.62
C TYR A 374 -30.74 -13.09 21.63
N LYS A 375 -31.41 -14.25 21.64
CA LYS A 375 -32.60 -14.47 22.46
C LYS A 375 -32.40 -14.08 23.93
N HIS A 376 -31.28 -14.49 24.52
CA HIS A 376 -31.00 -14.21 25.92
C HIS A 376 -30.79 -12.72 26.20
N HIS A 377 -30.17 -11.99 25.31
CA HIS A 377 -30.01 -10.52 25.46
C HIS A 377 -31.34 -9.79 25.34
N PHE A 378 -32.22 -10.22 24.43
CA PHE A 378 -33.54 -9.64 24.31
C PHE A 378 -34.39 -9.92 25.54
N GLU A 379 -34.42 -11.18 26.01
CA GLU A 379 -35.14 -11.58 27.25
C GLU A 379 -34.62 -10.77 28.45
N GLN A 380 -33.30 -10.56 28.57
CA GLN A 380 -32.70 -9.75 29.63
C GLN A 380 -33.10 -8.27 29.54
N ALA A 381 -33.14 -7.69 28.32
CA ALA A 381 -33.64 -6.33 28.14
C ALA A 381 -35.08 -6.16 28.62
N ILE A 382 -35.98 -7.11 28.27
CA ILE A 382 -37.36 -7.09 28.68
C ILE A 382 -37.48 -7.34 30.19
N LEU A 383 -36.71 -8.29 30.74
CA LEU A 383 -36.67 -8.57 32.18
C LEU A 383 -36.30 -7.32 32.98
N ILE A 384 -35.27 -6.58 32.57
CA ILE A 384 -34.83 -5.35 33.24
C ILE A 384 -35.95 -4.30 33.25
N LEU A 385 -36.68 -4.13 32.15
CA LEU A 385 -37.75 -3.13 32.06
C LEU A 385 -38.95 -3.52 32.92
N ILE A 386 -39.36 -4.81 32.93
CA ILE A 386 -40.46 -5.28 33.73
C ILE A 386 -40.09 -5.24 35.22
N ASP A 387 -38.90 -5.67 35.59
CA ASP A 387 -38.40 -5.65 36.97
C ASP A 387 -38.36 -4.21 37.54
N ASN A 388 -37.93 -3.25 36.73
CA ASN A 388 -38.02 -1.85 37.12
C ASN A 388 -39.48 -1.39 37.34
N GLY A 389 -40.38 -1.75 36.43
CA GLY A 389 -41.79 -1.45 36.58
C GLY A 389 -42.38 -2.03 37.90
N VAL A 390 -42.02 -3.26 38.24
CA VAL A 390 -42.45 -3.91 39.50
C VAL A 390 -41.85 -3.18 40.70
N LYS A 391 -40.55 -2.86 40.69
CA LYS A 391 -39.83 -2.24 41.81
C LYS A 391 -40.32 -0.83 42.13
N TYR A 392 -40.72 -0.08 41.13
CA TYR A 392 -41.07 1.35 41.28
C TYR A 392 -42.57 1.62 41.18
N SER A 393 -43.42 0.57 41.11
CA SER A 393 -44.89 0.67 41.21
C SER A 393 -45.31 0.93 42.64
N SER A 394 -45.91 2.07 42.92
CA SER A 394 -46.27 2.51 44.27
C SER A 394 -47.79 2.55 44.52
N GLY A 395 -48.62 1.96 43.79
CA GLY A 395 -50.09 2.01 44.01
C GLY A 395 -50.84 1.11 43.05
N SER A 396 -50.51 1.21 41.79
CA SER A 396 -51.02 0.29 40.78
C SER A 396 -50.08 -0.88 40.62
N ARG A 397 -50.63 -2.06 40.44
CA ARG A 397 -49.86 -3.31 40.21
C ARG A 397 -50.06 -3.78 38.77
N ASN A 398 -50.12 -2.82 37.84
CA ASN A 398 -50.30 -3.09 36.41
C ASN A 398 -49.03 -2.81 35.64
N ILE A 399 -48.56 -3.79 34.85
CA ILE A 399 -47.48 -3.63 33.89
C ILE A 399 -48.02 -3.98 32.49
N HIS A 400 -47.95 -3.03 31.59
CA HIS A 400 -48.44 -3.17 30.23
C HIS A 400 -47.25 -3.28 29.25
N VAL A 401 -47.20 -4.40 28.53
CA VAL A 401 -46.25 -4.59 27.44
C VAL A 401 -47.02 -4.52 26.13
N THR A 402 -46.54 -3.71 25.20
CA THR A 402 -47.07 -3.59 23.84
C THR A 402 -46.02 -3.98 22.83
N LEU A 403 -46.38 -4.81 21.84
CA LEU A 403 -45.55 -5.20 20.75
C LEU A 403 -46.22 -4.81 19.43
N ASP A 404 -45.73 -3.80 18.78
CA ASP A 404 -46.24 -3.25 17.52
C ASP A 404 -45.21 -3.29 16.40
N VAL A 405 -45.65 -3.07 15.16
CA VAL A 405 -44.77 -2.94 14.00
C VAL A 405 -45.04 -1.59 13.34
N LEU A 406 -43.96 -0.82 13.13
CA LEU A 406 -43.99 0.43 12.39
C LEU A 406 -42.94 0.39 11.26
N GLY A 407 -43.40 0.14 10.03
CA GLY A 407 -42.53 -0.04 8.89
C GLY A 407 -41.57 -1.24 9.01
N GLU A 408 -40.28 -0.98 9.00
CA GLU A 408 -39.25 -2.03 9.14
C GLU A 408 -38.82 -2.28 10.60
N ASN A 409 -39.51 -1.68 11.57
CA ASN A 409 -39.14 -1.80 12.97
C ASN A 409 -40.24 -2.47 13.77
N ALA A 410 -39.84 -3.31 14.71
CA ALA A 410 -40.68 -3.74 15.83
C ALA A 410 -40.54 -2.71 16.96
N ILE A 411 -41.63 -2.36 17.58
CA ILE A 411 -41.69 -1.43 18.71
C ILE A 411 -42.20 -2.19 19.92
N VAL A 412 -41.35 -2.29 20.93
CA VAL A 412 -41.70 -2.86 22.23
C VAL A 412 -41.83 -1.73 23.23
N LYS A 413 -42.99 -1.59 23.85
CA LYS A 413 -43.21 -0.63 24.91
C LYS A 413 -43.51 -1.38 26.23
N VAL A 414 -42.86 -0.93 27.30
CA VAL A 414 -43.11 -1.41 28.66
C VAL A 414 -43.53 -0.21 29.49
N ARG A 415 -44.77 -0.24 29.96
CA ARG A 415 -45.37 0.84 30.74
C ARG A 415 -45.76 0.35 32.14
N ASP A 416 -45.33 1.10 33.12
CA ASP A 416 -45.78 1.00 34.51
C ASP A 416 -46.63 2.23 34.93
N GLU A 417 -47.37 2.10 35.99
CA GLU A 417 -48.16 3.16 36.63
C GLU A 417 -47.53 3.50 38.00
N GLY A 418 -46.21 3.65 38.02
CA GLY A 418 -45.41 3.86 39.21
C GLY A 418 -45.18 5.34 39.56
N GLU A 419 -44.10 5.59 40.30
CA GLU A 419 -43.75 6.90 40.83
C GLU A 419 -43.29 7.89 39.74
N GLY A 420 -42.98 7.39 38.56
CA GLY A 420 -42.42 8.19 37.50
C GLY A 420 -41.01 8.72 37.81
N ILE A 421 -40.42 9.38 36.83
CA ILE A 421 -39.05 9.89 36.83
C ILE A 421 -39.08 11.39 36.54
N SER A 422 -38.30 12.18 37.29
CA SER A 422 -38.19 13.62 37.02
C SER A 422 -37.45 13.92 35.72
N GLN A 423 -37.69 15.06 35.10
CA GLN A 423 -36.98 15.47 33.85
C GLN A 423 -35.47 15.59 34.02
N ASP A 424 -35.02 15.99 35.23
CA ASP A 424 -33.59 16.11 35.54
C ASP A 424 -32.92 14.73 35.61
N ASP A 425 -33.61 13.75 36.18
CA ASP A 425 -33.13 12.37 36.33
C ASP A 425 -33.10 11.61 34.98
N LEU A 426 -34.03 11.90 34.05
CA LEU A 426 -34.17 11.18 32.77
C LEU A 426 -32.85 11.10 31.95
N ASN A 427 -32.00 12.13 32.06
CA ASN A 427 -30.73 12.16 31.36
C ASN A 427 -29.68 11.20 31.95
N HIS A 428 -29.88 10.78 33.21
CA HIS A 428 -28.89 10.03 34.00
C HIS A 428 -29.28 8.56 34.26
N ILE A 429 -30.54 8.18 34.01
CA ILE A 429 -31.06 6.84 34.39
C ILE A 429 -30.32 5.68 33.75
N PHE A 430 -29.61 5.90 32.63
CA PHE A 430 -28.79 4.89 31.94
C PHE A 430 -27.34 4.85 32.44
N GLU A 431 -26.94 5.79 33.33
CA GLU A 431 -25.66 5.77 33.97
C GLU A 431 -25.57 4.64 35.01
N ARG A 432 -24.40 4.05 35.14
CA ARG A 432 -24.17 2.97 36.11
C ARG A 432 -24.27 3.50 37.53
N PHE A 433 -24.95 2.73 38.38
CA PHE A 433 -25.17 3.06 39.82
C PHE A 433 -25.97 4.33 40.05
N TYR A 434 -26.58 4.89 39.01
CA TYR A 434 -27.43 6.05 39.16
C TYR A 434 -28.77 5.65 39.80
N ARG A 435 -29.17 6.39 40.82
CA ARG A 435 -30.45 6.24 41.50
C ARG A 435 -30.98 7.61 41.87
N THR A 436 -32.26 7.83 41.71
CA THR A 436 -32.93 9.06 42.12
C THR A 436 -32.90 9.22 43.67
N ASP A 437 -32.87 10.44 44.17
CA ASP A 437 -32.80 10.72 45.61
C ASP A 437 -33.97 10.07 46.39
N LYS A 438 -35.18 10.04 45.81
CA LYS A 438 -36.34 9.36 46.41
C LYS A 438 -36.07 7.85 46.54
N SER A 439 -35.41 7.22 45.59
CA SER A 439 -35.08 5.79 45.61
C SER A 439 -33.96 5.44 46.59
N ARG A 440 -33.05 6.40 46.88
CA ARG A 440 -31.98 6.23 47.90
C ARG A 440 -32.50 6.18 49.33
N ASN A 441 -33.53 6.95 49.64
CA ASN A 441 -34.11 7.08 51.01
C ASN A 441 -34.99 5.90 51.42
N ARG A 442 -35.36 5.00 50.52
CA ARG A 442 -36.06 3.78 50.87
C ARG A 442 -35.07 2.71 51.32
N VAL A 443 -35.11 2.42 52.60
CA VAL A 443 -34.39 1.30 53.27
C VAL A 443 -35.00 -0.06 52.91
N SER A 444 -35.86 -0.13 51.89
CA SER A 444 -36.49 -1.39 51.50
C SER A 444 -35.53 -2.27 50.71
N THR A 445 -35.47 -3.52 51.08
CA THR A 445 -34.82 -4.70 50.47
C THR A 445 -35.11 -4.92 48.99
N GLN A 446 -35.90 -4.07 48.35
CA GLN A 446 -36.34 -4.18 46.94
C GLN A 446 -35.71 -3.13 45.99
N GLY A 447 -34.90 -2.22 46.48
CA GLY A 447 -34.29 -1.19 45.61
C GLY A 447 -33.12 -1.73 44.78
N GLY A 448 -33.22 -1.72 43.45
CA GLY A 448 -32.15 -2.10 42.52
C GLY A 448 -30.91 -1.26 42.68
N LEU A 449 -29.75 -1.80 42.27
CA LEU A 449 -28.42 -1.15 42.43
C LEU A 449 -28.10 -0.10 41.34
N GLY A 450 -29.04 0.21 40.44
CA GLY A 450 -28.83 1.15 39.37
C GLY A 450 -27.95 0.61 38.21
N ILE A 451 -27.85 -0.74 38.11
CA ILE A 451 -27.06 -1.39 37.04
C ILE A 451 -27.96 -1.87 35.89
N GLY A 452 -29.21 -2.20 36.15
CA GLY A 452 -30.10 -2.81 35.16
C GLY A 452 -30.27 -1.95 33.88
N LEU A 453 -30.62 -0.66 34.03
CA LEU A 453 -30.75 0.24 32.86
C LEU A 453 -29.42 0.48 32.13
N ALA A 454 -28.31 0.39 32.81
CA ALA A 454 -26.99 0.44 32.17
C ALA A 454 -26.70 -0.82 31.32
N ILE A 455 -27.14 -2.01 31.78
CA ILE A 455 -27.09 -3.25 30.99
C ILE A 455 -28.01 -3.13 29.77
N LEU A 456 -29.24 -2.63 29.95
CA LEU A 456 -30.15 -2.36 28.84
C LEU A 456 -29.49 -1.46 27.79
N LYS A 457 -28.85 -0.37 28.21
CA LYS A 457 -28.13 0.54 27.31
C LYS A 457 -27.01 -0.16 26.55
N GLN A 458 -26.25 -1.04 27.18
CA GLN A 458 -25.20 -1.84 26.49
C GLN A 458 -25.83 -2.76 25.43
N ILE A 459 -26.93 -3.41 25.70
CA ILE A 459 -27.65 -4.24 24.72
C ILE A 459 -28.14 -3.37 23.56
N VAL A 460 -28.76 -2.24 23.84
CA VAL A 460 -29.25 -1.29 22.84
C VAL A 460 -28.12 -0.84 21.91
N ASP A 461 -26.99 -0.45 22.48
CA ASP A 461 -25.83 0.05 21.71
C ASP A 461 -25.18 -1.07 20.88
N ALA A 462 -25.05 -2.28 21.42
CA ALA A 462 -24.43 -3.41 20.74
C ALA A 462 -25.23 -3.91 19.51
N TYR A 463 -26.55 -3.84 19.58
CA TYR A 463 -27.43 -4.22 18.46
C TYR A 463 -27.91 -3.04 17.62
N ASN A 464 -27.39 -1.83 17.84
CA ASN A 464 -27.83 -0.60 17.17
C ASN A 464 -29.34 -0.36 17.26
N LEU A 465 -29.93 -0.68 18.43
CA LEU A 465 -31.34 -0.42 18.74
C LEU A 465 -31.49 1.05 19.17
N LYS A 466 -32.75 1.47 19.33
CA LYS A 466 -33.05 2.76 19.97
C LYS A 466 -33.91 2.52 21.21
N VAL A 467 -33.59 3.20 22.29
CA VAL A 467 -34.39 3.26 23.50
C VAL A 467 -34.80 4.70 23.75
N SER A 468 -36.06 4.89 24.10
CA SER A 468 -36.56 6.19 24.57
C SER A 468 -37.44 5.93 25.84
N VAL A 469 -37.54 6.95 26.66
CA VAL A 469 -38.31 6.92 27.91
C VAL A 469 -39.19 8.16 27.93
N SER A 470 -40.44 7.93 28.33
CA SER A 470 -41.43 8.97 28.63
C SER A 470 -41.96 8.73 30.03
N SER A 471 -41.84 9.72 30.90
CA SER A 471 -42.25 9.56 32.30
C SER A 471 -42.83 10.86 32.84
N VAL A 472 -43.85 10.72 33.67
CA VAL A 472 -44.48 11.79 34.41
C VAL A 472 -44.49 11.40 35.87
N VAL A 473 -44.03 12.28 36.75
CA VAL A 473 -43.99 12.01 38.19
C VAL A 473 -45.40 11.71 38.73
N ASP A 474 -45.50 10.65 39.48
CA ASP A 474 -46.76 10.10 40.08
C ASP A 474 -47.80 9.56 39.05
N GLU A 475 -47.46 9.45 37.76
CA GLU A 475 -48.31 8.85 36.71
C GLU A 475 -47.71 7.55 36.14
N GLY A 476 -46.37 7.40 36.20
CA GLY A 476 -45.66 6.22 35.73
C GLY A 476 -44.64 6.47 34.66
N THR A 477 -44.06 5.39 34.11
CA THR A 477 -43.01 5.41 33.11
C THR A 477 -43.30 4.49 31.94
N GLU A 478 -43.04 4.92 30.73
CA GLU A 478 -43.05 4.11 29.49
C GLU A 478 -41.68 4.07 28.86
N PHE A 479 -41.09 2.89 28.79
CA PHE A 479 -39.89 2.64 28.01
C PHE A 479 -40.27 2.13 26.62
N THR A 480 -39.68 2.68 25.57
CA THR A 480 -39.92 2.25 24.20
C THR A 480 -38.59 1.77 23.56
N LEU A 481 -38.55 0.51 23.12
CA LEU A 481 -37.49 -0.08 22.35
C LEU A 481 -37.89 -0.17 20.90
N VAL A 482 -37.05 0.36 20.01
CA VAL A 482 -37.21 0.26 18.54
C VAL A 482 -36.17 -0.70 18.01
N ILE A 483 -36.62 -1.79 17.42
CA ILE A 483 -35.79 -2.93 17.01
C ILE A 483 -35.99 -3.18 15.52
N PRO A 484 -34.96 -3.14 14.68
CA PRO A 484 -35.05 -3.49 13.26
C PRO A 484 -35.53 -4.95 13.12
N ARG A 485 -36.66 -5.16 12.43
CA ARG A 485 -37.21 -6.52 12.22
C ARG A 485 -36.56 -7.19 11.01
N VAL A 486 -36.50 -8.50 11.04
CA VAL A 486 -36.18 -9.34 9.89
C VAL A 486 -37.50 -9.78 9.26
N MET A 487 -37.72 -9.48 7.99
CA MET A 487 -38.82 -10.05 7.25
C MET A 487 -38.55 -11.54 7.06
N ALA A 488 -39.51 -12.39 7.52
CA ALA A 488 -39.48 -13.80 7.16
C ALA A 488 -39.56 -13.89 5.64
N LYS A 489 -38.57 -14.57 5.03
CA LYS A 489 -38.63 -14.92 3.63
C LYS A 489 -39.64 -16.00 3.37
#